data_8687d3a666564d1a145ed996f9f29da8
#
_entry.id   8687d3a666564d1a145ed996f9f29da8
#
_cell.length_a   1.000
_cell.length_b   1.000
_cell.length_c   1.000
_cell.angle_alpha   90.00
_cell.angle_beta   90.00
_cell.angle_gamma   90.00
#
_symmetry.space_group_name_H-M   'P 1'
#
loop_
_entity.id
_entity.type
_entity.pdbx_description
1 polymer ?
#
loop_
_entity_poly.entity_id
_entity_poly.type
_entity_poly.pdbx_seq_one_letter_code
_entity_poly.pdbx_strand_id
1 'polypeptide(L)'
;MTTLTLRDGTELYYKDWGSGQPILFSHGWPLSADMWDSQMQFFAERGYRAIAFDRRGFGRSSQPWTGFDYDTFADDIAELIEKLDLKNVVLAGFSMGGGDVTRYIARHGSARVAKLALISAVTPLFMKTADHPVGPDKSVFDGIRAGLAADRAQFLDDFSTIFYGTNRPGAAVSQGVFKQTLQIALQASLKATIDCVTAFSETDFRPDMAKIDVPTLVIHGDDDQVVPFEATGKLAHELIAGSRLEVYAGAPHATCTTHRDRVNADLLGFVQG
;
A
#
# COMPACT_ATOMS: atom_id res chain seq x y z
N MET A 1 -0.22 20.88 11.20
CA MET A 1 -0.33 19.63 10.43
C MET A 1 -1.40 19.86 9.38
N THR A 2 -1.18 19.35 8.16
CA THR A 2 -2.17 19.52 7.09
C THR A 2 -3.18 18.38 7.20
N THR A 3 -4.42 18.70 7.57
CA THR A 3 -5.52 17.74 7.68
C THR A 3 -6.66 18.18 6.76
N LEU A 4 -7.50 17.23 6.41
CA LEU A 4 -8.68 17.41 5.59
C LEU A 4 -9.84 16.66 6.24
N THR A 5 -10.93 17.36 6.55
CA THR A 5 -12.13 16.75 7.13
C THR A 5 -12.96 16.09 6.06
N LEU A 6 -13.18 14.77 6.16
CA LEU A 6 -14.06 14.01 5.28
C LEU A 6 -15.53 14.25 5.62
N ARG A 7 -16.46 13.80 4.76
CA ARG A 7 -17.92 14.00 4.93
C ARG A 7 -18.47 13.34 6.19
N ASP A 8 -17.84 12.25 6.64
CA ASP A 8 -18.21 11.55 7.88
C ASP A 8 -17.58 12.14 9.14
N GLY A 9 -16.81 13.24 9.02
CA GLY A 9 -16.10 13.91 10.10
C GLY A 9 -14.72 13.36 10.40
N THR A 10 -14.24 12.37 9.67
CA THR A 10 -12.88 11.85 9.81
C THR A 10 -11.86 12.91 9.37
N GLU A 11 -10.89 13.21 10.21
CA GLU A 11 -9.73 14.05 9.87
C GLU A 11 -8.67 13.18 9.22
N LEU A 12 -8.37 13.42 7.95
CA LEU A 12 -7.34 12.72 7.19
C LEU A 12 -6.10 13.60 7.11
N TYR A 13 -4.99 13.14 7.70
CA TYR A 13 -3.70 13.81 7.56
C TYR A 13 -3.08 13.49 6.21
N TYR A 14 -2.45 14.48 5.57
CA TYR A 14 -1.68 14.26 4.35
C TYR A 14 -0.45 15.17 4.25
N LYS A 15 0.52 14.70 3.47
CA LYS A 15 1.69 15.45 2.99
C LYS A 15 1.46 15.83 1.54
N ASP A 16 1.94 17.03 1.13
CA ASP A 16 1.76 17.55 -0.22
C ASP A 16 3.02 18.35 -0.58
N TRP A 17 3.89 17.77 -1.40
CA TRP A 17 5.19 18.32 -1.74
C TRP A 17 5.36 18.51 -3.24
N GLY A 18 6.05 19.61 -3.63
CA GLY A 18 6.31 19.90 -5.02
C GLY A 18 5.11 20.46 -5.78
N SER A 19 5.14 20.35 -7.09
CA SER A 19 4.11 20.86 -8.02
C SER A 19 4.15 20.08 -9.33
N GLY A 20 3.12 20.19 -10.17
CA GLY A 20 3.02 19.48 -11.46
C GLY A 20 2.01 18.33 -11.40
N GLN A 21 2.25 17.27 -12.20
CA GLN A 21 1.35 16.11 -12.22
C GLN A 21 1.30 15.44 -10.84
N PRO A 22 0.10 15.21 -10.28
CA PRO A 22 -0.02 14.61 -8.97
C PRO A 22 0.28 13.10 -8.99
N ILE A 23 1.05 12.66 -7.99
CA ILE A 23 1.23 11.25 -7.64
C ILE A 23 0.68 11.09 -6.23
N LEU A 24 -0.36 10.28 -6.06
CA LEU A 24 -0.97 9.98 -4.78
C LEU A 24 -0.55 8.60 -4.30
N PHE A 25 0.08 8.57 -3.14
CA PHE A 25 0.65 7.37 -2.52
C PHE A 25 -0.24 6.86 -1.38
N SER A 26 -0.68 5.60 -1.47
CA SER A 26 -1.34 4.88 -0.38
C SER A 26 -0.40 3.89 0.28
N HIS A 27 -0.25 4.02 1.61
CA HIS A 27 0.71 3.24 2.40
C HIS A 27 0.22 1.82 2.70
N GLY A 28 1.19 0.93 3.01
CA GLY A 28 0.94 -0.43 3.50
C GLY A 28 0.55 -0.47 4.98
N TRP A 29 0.00 -1.61 5.41
CA TRP A 29 -0.28 -1.90 6.82
C TRP A 29 1.01 -2.27 7.58
N PRO A 30 1.18 -1.87 8.83
CA PRO A 30 0.40 -0.87 9.56
C PRO A 30 1.10 0.51 9.58
N LEU A 31 1.62 0.94 8.44
CA LEU A 31 2.45 2.13 8.30
C LEU A 31 1.62 3.43 8.19
N SER A 32 2.25 4.50 7.71
CA SER A 32 1.66 5.82 7.45
C SER A 32 2.28 6.46 6.21
N ALA A 33 1.89 7.68 5.88
CA ALA A 33 2.49 8.48 4.80
C ALA A 33 4.02 8.62 4.92
N ASP A 34 4.57 8.47 6.13
CA ASP A 34 6.00 8.62 6.39
C ASP A 34 6.86 7.55 5.72
N MET A 35 6.29 6.40 5.35
CA MET A 35 7.01 5.40 4.57
C MET A 35 7.39 5.89 3.17
N TRP A 36 6.68 6.90 2.66
CA TRP A 36 6.83 7.43 1.32
C TRP A 36 7.80 8.62 1.20
N ASP A 37 8.40 9.07 2.29
CA ASP A 37 9.23 10.30 2.30
C ASP A 37 10.32 10.29 1.25
N SER A 38 10.99 9.17 1.04
CA SER A 38 12.03 9.03 0.00
C SER A 38 11.47 9.15 -1.42
N GLN A 39 10.32 8.51 -1.69
CA GLN A 39 9.64 8.59 -2.98
C GLN A 39 9.10 9.99 -3.21
N MET A 40 8.45 10.56 -2.21
CA MET A 40 7.89 11.92 -2.28
C MET A 40 8.97 12.96 -2.58
N GLN A 41 10.09 12.91 -1.87
CA GLN A 41 11.22 13.82 -2.13
C GLN A 41 11.75 13.64 -3.56
N PHE A 42 11.99 12.39 -3.97
CA PHE A 42 12.50 12.07 -5.31
C PHE A 42 11.63 12.65 -6.43
N PHE A 43 10.30 12.52 -6.31
CA PHE A 43 9.37 13.00 -7.32
C PHE A 43 9.14 14.51 -7.23
N ALA A 44 9.08 15.10 -6.04
CA ALA A 44 8.94 16.54 -5.86
C ALA A 44 10.13 17.32 -6.46
N GLU A 45 11.36 16.81 -6.28
CA GLU A 45 12.58 17.39 -6.89
C GLU A 45 12.60 17.30 -8.43
N ARG A 46 11.70 16.45 -9.02
CA ARG A 46 11.59 16.25 -10.47
C ARG A 46 10.36 16.88 -11.10
N GLY A 47 9.68 17.77 -10.37
CA GLY A 47 8.56 18.55 -10.91
C GLY A 47 7.21 17.81 -10.86
N TYR A 48 7.06 16.84 -9.95
CA TYR A 48 5.78 16.22 -9.64
C TYR A 48 5.21 16.74 -8.32
N ARG A 49 3.90 16.74 -8.20
CA ARG A 49 3.22 16.98 -6.92
C ARG A 49 3.04 15.64 -6.21
N ALA A 50 3.90 15.34 -5.26
CA ALA A 50 3.88 14.12 -4.48
C ALA A 50 2.97 14.28 -3.26
N ILE A 51 1.93 13.45 -3.16
CA ILE A 51 0.95 13.48 -2.09
C ILE A 51 0.90 12.09 -1.43
N ALA A 52 0.98 12.04 -0.11
CA ALA A 52 0.76 10.82 0.66
C ALA A 52 -0.13 11.12 1.87
N PHE A 53 -1.02 10.22 2.22
CA PHE A 53 -1.94 10.42 3.34
C PHE A 53 -1.82 9.29 4.36
N ASP A 54 -2.14 9.59 5.62
CA ASP A 54 -2.33 8.57 6.64
C ASP A 54 -3.77 8.06 6.54
N ARG A 55 -3.97 6.76 6.23
CA ARG A 55 -5.31 6.15 6.20
C ARG A 55 -6.01 6.33 7.55
N ARG A 56 -7.35 6.44 7.58
CA ARG A 56 -8.10 6.42 8.86
C ARG A 56 -7.64 5.26 9.76
N GLY A 57 -7.47 5.54 11.04
CA GLY A 57 -6.95 4.57 12.01
C GLY A 57 -5.42 4.50 12.08
N PHE A 58 -4.68 5.17 11.20
CA PHE A 58 -3.23 5.13 11.11
C PHE A 58 -2.59 6.50 11.27
N GLY A 59 -1.35 6.50 11.74
CA GLY A 59 -0.53 7.71 11.86
C GLY A 59 -1.23 8.85 12.58
N ARG A 60 -1.37 9.99 11.89
CA ARG A 60 -1.91 11.26 12.42
C ARG A 60 -3.39 11.48 12.05
N SER A 61 -3.99 10.57 11.29
CA SER A 61 -5.42 10.62 10.96
C SER A 61 -6.29 10.21 12.14
N SER A 62 -7.58 10.56 12.10
CA SER A 62 -8.56 10.12 13.09
C SER A 62 -8.55 8.61 13.26
N GLN A 63 -8.79 8.17 14.50
CA GLN A 63 -8.85 6.74 14.86
C GLN A 63 -10.30 6.34 15.22
N PRO A 64 -11.22 6.23 14.23
CA PRO A 64 -12.59 5.81 14.48
C PRO A 64 -12.64 4.37 14.97
N TRP A 65 -13.79 3.94 15.50
CA TRP A 65 -13.99 2.56 15.95
C TRP A 65 -14.35 1.59 14.82
N THR A 66 -14.82 2.10 13.65
CA THR A 66 -15.29 1.34 12.49
C THR A 66 -14.81 1.97 11.18
N GLY A 67 -15.11 1.33 10.04
CA GLY A 67 -14.76 1.83 8.71
C GLY A 67 -13.37 1.38 8.25
N PHE A 68 -12.97 0.17 8.66
CA PHE A 68 -11.70 -0.43 8.27
C PHE A 68 -11.88 -1.48 7.16
N ASP A 69 -12.55 -1.06 6.09
CA ASP A 69 -12.82 -1.85 4.89
C ASP A 69 -12.44 -1.04 3.63
N TYR A 70 -12.23 -1.75 2.53
CA TYR A 70 -11.74 -1.14 1.30
C TYR A 70 -12.75 -0.23 0.61
N ASP A 71 -14.05 -0.39 0.80
CA ASP A 71 -15.05 0.53 0.26
C ASP A 71 -14.91 1.88 0.94
N THR A 72 -14.76 1.88 2.27
CA THR A 72 -14.51 3.10 3.05
C THR A 72 -13.17 3.75 2.67
N PHE A 73 -12.08 2.98 2.53
CA PHE A 73 -10.79 3.53 2.14
C PHE A 73 -10.79 4.12 0.73
N ALA A 74 -11.52 3.50 -0.21
CA ALA A 74 -11.70 4.03 -1.55
C ALA A 74 -12.51 5.34 -1.56
N ASP A 75 -13.55 5.45 -0.72
CA ASP A 75 -14.34 6.67 -0.55
C ASP A 75 -13.49 7.79 0.06
N ASP A 76 -12.60 7.49 1.02
CA ASP A 76 -11.64 8.46 1.60
C ASP A 76 -10.69 9.02 0.53
N ILE A 77 -10.14 8.14 -0.33
CA ILE A 77 -9.29 8.56 -1.45
C ILE A 77 -10.09 9.44 -2.44
N ALA A 78 -11.33 9.08 -2.72
CA ALA A 78 -12.18 9.86 -3.61
C ALA A 78 -12.42 11.28 -3.07
N GLU A 79 -12.71 11.41 -1.78
CA GLU A 79 -12.86 12.72 -1.15
C GLU A 79 -11.56 13.51 -1.12
N LEU A 80 -10.42 12.87 -0.87
CA LEU A 80 -9.10 13.52 -0.92
C LEU A 80 -8.82 14.07 -2.33
N ILE A 81 -9.03 13.27 -3.36
CA ILE A 81 -8.86 13.66 -4.77
C ILE A 81 -9.80 14.80 -5.15
N GLU A 82 -11.06 14.74 -4.72
CA GLU A 82 -12.07 15.77 -4.99
C GLU A 82 -11.71 17.10 -4.31
N LYS A 83 -11.41 17.07 -3.02
CA LYS A 83 -11.15 18.27 -2.21
C LYS A 83 -9.85 18.98 -2.57
N LEU A 84 -8.86 18.24 -3.04
CA LEU A 84 -7.61 18.79 -3.56
C LEU A 84 -7.67 19.11 -5.07
N ASP A 85 -8.85 18.91 -5.72
CA ASP A 85 -9.11 19.01 -7.17
C ASP A 85 -8.01 18.34 -8.02
N LEU A 86 -7.60 17.14 -7.64
CA LEU A 86 -6.56 16.42 -8.36
C LEU A 86 -7.11 15.87 -9.69
N LYS A 87 -6.31 15.98 -10.74
CA LYS A 87 -6.60 15.52 -12.11
C LYS A 87 -5.37 14.83 -12.68
N ASN A 88 -5.55 13.87 -13.57
CA ASN A 88 -4.47 13.09 -14.17
C ASN A 88 -3.54 12.47 -13.10
N VAL A 89 -4.15 11.94 -12.03
CA VAL A 89 -3.42 11.40 -10.88
C VAL A 89 -2.73 10.10 -11.25
N VAL A 90 -1.47 9.95 -10.88
CA VAL A 90 -0.85 8.63 -10.78
C VAL A 90 -1.17 8.08 -9.40
N LEU A 91 -1.94 7.00 -9.32
CA LEU A 91 -2.19 6.30 -8.07
C LEU A 91 -1.10 5.26 -7.82
N ALA A 92 -0.46 5.31 -6.66
CA ALA A 92 0.55 4.32 -6.27
C ALA A 92 0.16 3.72 -4.92
N GLY A 93 -0.05 2.39 -4.88
CA GLY A 93 -0.39 1.67 -3.67
C GLY A 93 0.63 0.60 -3.32
N PHE A 94 1.11 0.63 -2.08
CA PHE A 94 2.00 -0.39 -1.54
C PHE A 94 1.25 -1.36 -0.64
N SER A 95 1.45 -2.68 -0.86
CA SER A 95 0.89 -3.72 0.00
C SER A 95 -0.64 -3.57 0.15
N MET A 96 -1.16 -3.39 1.37
CA MET A 96 -2.56 -3.06 1.63
C MET A 96 -3.04 -1.85 0.81
N GLY A 97 -2.20 -0.83 0.63
CA GLY A 97 -2.53 0.36 -0.17
C GLY A 97 -2.80 0.06 -1.65
N GLY A 98 -2.28 -1.06 -2.17
CA GLY A 98 -2.62 -1.55 -3.50
C GLY A 98 -4.10 -1.92 -3.62
N GLY A 99 -4.69 -2.46 -2.56
CA GLY A 99 -6.13 -2.71 -2.48
C GLY A 99 -6.96 -1.41 -2.48
N ASP A 100 -6.49 -0.38 -1.74
CA ASP A 100 -7.17 0.92 -1.69
C ASP A 100 -7.33 1.53 -3.09
N VAL A 101 -6.22 1.62 -3.83
CA VAL A 101 -6.22 2.25 -5.17
C VAL A 101 -6.92 1.40 -6.22
N THR A 102 -6.89 0.08 -6.08
CA THR A 102 -7.67 -0.85 -6.91
C THR A 102 -9.17 -0.67 -6.68
N ARG A 103 -9.61 -0.68 -5.42
CA ARG A 103 -11.01 -0.48 -5.06
C ARG A 103 -11.48 0.93 -5.43
N TYR A 104 -10.61 1.94 -5.34
CA TYR A 104 -10.94 3.29 -5.80
C TYR A 104 -11.34 3.29 -7.28
N ILE A 105 -10.53 2.72 -8.18
CA ILE A 105 -10.85 2.67 -9.62
C ILE A 105 -12.15 1.89 -9.85
N ALA A 106 -12.33 0.77 -9.20
CA ALA A 106 -13.51 -0.07 -9.39
C ALA A 106 -14.82 0.59 -8.94
N ARG A 107 -14.75 1.47 -7.92
CA ARG A 107 -15.90 2.10 -7.27
C ARG A 107 -16.18 3.51 -7.79
N HIS A 108 -15.14 4.29 -8.08
CA HIS A 108 -15.24 5.69 -8.49
C HIS A 108 -14.85 5.95 -9.95
N GLY A 109 -14.33 4.93 -10.63
CA GLY A 109 -13.87 5.04 -12.01
C GLY A 109 -12.50 5.72 -12.12
N SER A 110 -11.99 5.78 -13.34
CA SER A 110 -10.65 6.29 -13.68
C SER A 110 -10.63 7.73 -14.22
N ALA A 111 -11.77 8.44 -14.27
CA ALA A 111 -11.84 9.75 -14.93
C ALA A 111 -10.83 10.81 -14.42
N ARG A 112 -10.33 10.68 -13.20
CA ARG A 112 -9.29 11.53 -12.61
C ARG A 112 -7.91 10.88 -12.56
N VAL A 113 -7.77 9.61 -13.01
CA VAL A 113 -6.56 8.79 -12.91
C VAL A 113 -5.89 8.70 -14.27
N ALA A 114 -4.60 8.99 -14.33
CA ALA A 114 -3.80 8.80 -15.52
C ALA A 114 -3.15 7.41 -15.57
N LYS A 115 -2.68 6.92 -14.41
CA LYS A 115 -1.91 5.67 -14.32
C LYS A 115 -2.06 5.05 -12.93
N LEU A 116 -1.85 3.74 -12.84
CA LEU A 116 -1.88 2.96 -11.60
C LEU A 116 -0.54 2.24 -11.37
N ALA A 117 -0.01 2.29 -10.16
CA ALA A 117 1.14 1.49 -9.74
C ALA A 117 0.79 0.64 -8.51
N LEU A 118 0.95 -0.67 -8.64
CA LEU A 118 0.76 -1.68 -7.59
C LEU A 118 2.12 -2.19 -7.15
N ILE A 119 2.54 -1.89 -5.93
CA ILE A 119 3.86 -2.23 -5.42
C ILE A 119 3.71 -3.23 -4.27
N SER A 120 4.21 -4.45 -4.43
CA SER A 120 4.06 -5.54 -3.46
C SER A 120 2.61 -5.66 -2.93
N ALA A 121 1.63 -5.46 -3.82
CA ALA A 121 0.22 -5.28 -3.46
C ALA A 121 -0.46 -6.60 -3.07
N VAL A 122 -1.44 -6.53 -2.16
CA VAL A 122 -2.23 -7.69 -1.69
C VAL A 122 -3.24 -8.21 -2.71
N THR A 123 -3.36 -7.54 -3.85
CA THR A 123 -4.30 -7.87 -4.93
C THR A 123 -3.75 -8.96 -5.85
N PRO A 124 -4.60 -9.80 -6.48
CA PRO A 124 -6.06 -9.71 -6.58
C PRO A 124 -6.81 -10.37 -5.42
N LEU A 125 -6.22 -11.32 -4.73
CA LEU A 125 -6.77 -11.99 -3.55
C LEU A 125 -5.59 -12.52 -2.74
N PHE A 126 -5.60 -12.27 -1.43
CA PHE A 126 -4.43 -12.63 -0.62
C PHE A 126 -4.60 -13.99 0.06
N MET A 127 -5.73 -14.20 0.72
CA MET A 127 -6.00 -15.45 1.45
C MET A 127 -6.33 -16.59 0.49
N LYS A 128 -5.88 -17.78 0.84
CA LYS A 128 -6.23 -19.03 0.15
C LYS A 128 -7.73 -19.32 0.19
N THR A 129 -8.27 -19.63 -0.98
CA THR A 129 -9.65 -20.13 -1.16
C THR A 129 -9.66 -21.36 -2.06
N ALA A 130 -10.80 -21.97 -2.26
CA ALA A 130 -10.92 -23.15 -3.14
C ALA A 130 -10.50 -22.85 -4.59
N ASP A 131 -10.75 -21.63 -5.06
CA ASP A 131 -10.42 -21.14 -6.40
C ASP A 131 -9.16 -20.25 -6.45
N HIS A 132 -8.48 -20.09 -5.30
CA HIS A 132 -7.18 -19.41 -5.14
C HIS A 132 -6.28 -20.23 -4.19
N PRO A 133 -5.77 -21.39 -4.63
CA PRO A 133 -5.06 -22.33 -3.75
C PRO A 133 -3.63 -21.89 -3.39
N VAL A 134 -3.10 -20.86 -4.04
CA VAL A 134 -1.70 -20.38 -3.87
C VAL A 134 -1.54 -19.36 -2.75
N GLY A 135 -2.61 -18.81 -2.22
CA GLY A 135 -2.59 -17.85 -1.11
C GLY A 135 -2.23 -18.49 0.23
N PRO A 136 -1.80 -17.71 1.23
CA PRO A 136 -1.62 -18.18 2.60
C PRO A 136 -2.92 -18.69 3.23
N ASP A 137 -2.81 -19.72 4.07
CA ASP A 137 -3.95 -20.26 4.79
C ASP A 137 -4.51 -19.24 5.80
N LYS A 138 -5.81 -19.33 6.09
CA LYS A 138 -6.50 -18.47 7.06
C LYS A 138 -5.81 -18.43 8.44
N SER A 139 -5.20 -19.54 8.85
CA SER A 139 -4.49 -19.64 10.12
C SER A 139 -3.31 -18.65 10.25
N VAL A 140 -2.69 -18.25 9.14
CA VAL A 140 -1.65 -17.21 9.13
C VAL A 140 -2.24 -15.89 9.62
N PHE A 141 -3.37 -15.48 9.07
CA PHE A 141 -4.04 -14.22 9.43
C PHE A 141 -4.66 -14.27 10.84
N ASP A 142 -5.17 -15.43 11.27
CA ASP A 142 -5.61 -15.63 12.65
C ASP A 142 -4.43 -15.50 13.64
N GLY A 143 -3.25 -16.01 13.26
CA GLY A 143 -2.02 -15.85 14.03
C GLY A 143 -1.57 -14.38 14.13
N ILE A 144 -1.67 -13.61 13.04
CA ILE A 144 -1.37 -12.17 13.05
C ILE A 144 -2.30 -11.46 14.05
N ARG A 145 -3.62 -11.68 13.97
CA ARG A 145 -4.58 -11.07 14.90
C ARG A 145 -4.31 -11.44 16.36
N ALA A 146 -4.00 -12.71 16.61
CA ALA A 146 -3.68 -13.18 17.96
C ALA A 146 -2.38 -12.55 18.50
N GLY A 147 -1.33 -12.47 17.69
CA GLY A 147 -0.07 -11.82 18.05
C GLY A 147 -0.24 -10.34 18.38
N LEU A 148 -0.98 -9.61 17.55
CA LEU A 148 -1.30 -8.20 17.78
C LEU A 148 -2.12 -7.98 19.08
N ALA A 149 -3.04 -8.89 19.38
CA ALA A 149 -3.84 -8.81 20.59
C ALA A 149 -3.04 -9.14 21.87
N ALA A 150 -2.07 -10.04 21.75
CA ALA A 150 -1.22 -10.48 22.87
C ALA A 150 -0.15 -9.44 23.23
N ASP A 151 0.67 -9.04 22.26
CA ASP A 151 1.70 -8.01 22.39
C ASP A 151 1.98 -7.39 21.02
N ARG A 152 1.29 -6.29 20.72
CA ARG A 152 1.42 -5.61 19.43
C ARG A 152 2.85 -5.13 19.16
N ALA A 153 3.53 -4.62 20.18
CA ALA A 153 4.85 -4.03 20.00
C ALA A 153 5.89 -5.10 19.64
N GLN A 154 5.91 -6.20 20.38
CA GLN A 154 6.81 -7.33 20.09
C GLN A 154 6.46 -8.00 18.77
N PHE A 155 5.16 -8.22 18.49
CA PHE A 155 4.73 -8.80 17.22
C PHE A 155 5.22 -7.99 16.01
N LEU A 156 5.09 -6.64 16.04
CA LEU A 156 5.51 -5.78 14.96
C LEU A 156 7.04 -5.70 14.83
N ASP A 157 7.76 -5.77 15.94
CA ASP A 157 9.23 -5.85 15.94
C ASP A 157 9.69 -7.16 15.25
N ASP A 158 9.15 -8.30 15.65
CA ASP A 158 9.46 -9.61 15.07
C ASP A 158 9.06 -9.67 13.58
N PHE A 159 7.88 -9.14 13.23
CA PHE A 159 7.39 -9.08 11.86
C PHE A 159 8.32 -8.29 10.93
N SER A 160 9.01 -7.29 11.45
CA SER A 160 9.96 -6.48 10.68
C SER A 160 11.09 -7.32 10.06
N THR A 161 11.42 -8.46 10.65
CA THR A 161 12.44 -9.39 10.15
C THR A 161 12.07 -9.96 8.77
N ILE A 162 10.84 -10.46 8.61
CA ILE A 162 10.35 -10.98 7.31
C ILE A 162 9.96 -9.85 6.37
N PHE A 163 9.49 -8.72 6.90
CA PHE A 163 9.14 -7.54 6.13
C PHE A 163 10.34 -6.99 5.35
N TYR A 164 11.51 -6.93 5.99
CA TYR A 164 12.77 -6.49 5.39
C TYR A 164 13.62 -7.63 4.80
N GLY A 165 13.23 -8.88 5.00
CA GLY A 165 13.98 -10.06 4.53
C GLY A 165 15.32 -10.24 5.24
N THR A 166 15.51 -9.69 6.45
CA THR A 166 16.80 -9.76 7.16
C THR A 166 17.13 -11.13 7.72
N ASN A 167 16.21 -12.09 7.62
CA ASN A 167 16.45 -13.53 7.81
C ASN A 167 17.11 -14.19 6.58
N ARG A 168 17.38 -13.45 5.50
CA ARG A 168 18.09 -13.96 4.32
C ARG A 168 19.57 -13.61 4.36
N PRO A 169 20.46 -14.47 3.86
CA PRO A 169 21.89 -14.19 3.81
C PRO A 169 22.22 -12.92 3.02
N GLY A 170 23.02 -12.03 3.59
CA GLY A 170 23.45 -10.79 2.94
C GLY A 170 22.44 -9.64 2.95
N ALA A 171 21.19 -9.88 3.39
CA ALA A 171 20.22 -8.81 3.57
C ALA A 171 20.58 -7.96 4.79
N ALA A 172 20.62 -6.65 4.63
CA ALA A 172 20.93 -5.72 5.70
C ALA A 172 20.08 -4.46 5.61
N VAL A 173 19.51 -4.08 6.75
CA VAL A 173 18.80 -2.81 6.95
C VAL A 173 19.33 -2.20 8.24
N SER A 174 19.52 -0.88 8.28
CA SER A 174 20.05 -0.23 9.47
C SER A 174 19.09 -0.33 10.65
N GLN A 175 19.60 -0.36 11.87
CA GLN A 175 18.78 -0.32 13.08
C GLN A 175 17.92 0.95 13.17
N GLY A 176 18.36 2.05 12.53
CA GLY A 176 17.57 3.28 12.42
C GLY A 176 16.28 3.07 11.63
N VAL A 177 16.35 2.35 10.51
CA VAL A 177 15.18 2.01 9.69
C VAL A 177 14.21 1.12 10.45
N PHE A 178 14.69 0.07 11.15
CA PHE A 178 13.85 -0.78 11.99
C PHE A 178 13.09 0.03 13.04
N LYS A 179 13.81 0.88 13.80
CA LYS A 179 13.21 1.71 14.86
C LYS A 179 12.19 2.70 14.29
N GLN A 180 12.49 3.32 13.16
CA GLN A 180 11.57 4.24 12.48
C GLN A 180 10.29 3.50 12.06
N THR A 181 10.42 2.32 11.44
CA THR A 181 9.27 1.52 11.00
C THR A 181 8.39 1.10 12.17
N LEU A 182 8.99 0.61 13.26
CA LEU A 182 8.24 0.24 14.46
C LEU A 182 7.55 1.47 15.08
N GLN A 183 8.22 2.61 15.13
CA GLN A 183 7.65 3.85 15.63
C GLN A 183 6.44 4.30 14.79
N ILE A 184 6.53 4.22 13.46
CA ILE A 184 5.42 4.53 12.54
C ILE A 184 4.26 3.55 12.77
N ALA A 185 4.55 2.26 12.81
CA ALA A 185 3.55 1.21 12.97
C ALA A 185 2.77 1.32 14.29
N LEU A 186 3.45 1.70 15.39
CA LEU A 186 2.83 1.84 16.71
C LEU A 186 1.93 3.08 16.84
N GLN A 187 1.96 4.03 15.89
CA GLN A 187 1.02 5.16 15.86
C GLN A 187 -0.38 4.75 15.38
N ALA A 188 -0.52 3.62 14.70
CA ALA A 188 -1.83 3.11 14.30
C ALA A 188 -2.69 2.75 15.52
N SER A 189 -4.02 2.88 15.42
CA SER A 189 -4.90 2.36 16.47
C SER A 189 -4.83 0.83 16.52
N LEU A 190 -4.92 0.26 17.72
CA LEU A 190 -4.96 -1.21 17.87
C LEU A 190 -6.14 -1.82 17.10
N LYS A 191 -7.29 -1.15 17.16
CA LYS A 191 -8.51 -1.58 16.46
C LYS A 191 -8.30 -1.63 14.95
N ALA A 192 -7.80 -0.54 14.34
CA ALA A 192 -7.49 -0.51 12.91
C ALA A 192 -6.44 -1.55 12.53
N THR A 193 -5.40 -1.71 13.35
CA THR A 193 -4.33 -2.69 13.10
C THR A 193 -4.89 -4.11 13.03
N ILE A 194 -5.82 -4.49 13.92
CA ILE A 194 -6.42 -5.82 13.94
C ILE A 194 -7.47 -5.99 12.84
N ASP A 195 -8.40 -5.04 12.68
CA ASP A 195 -9.52 -5.16 11.73
C ASP A 195 -9.04 -5.17 10.27
N CYS A 196 -8.00 -4.39 9.95
CA CYS A 196 -7.43 -4.38 8.62
C CYS A 196 -6.82 -5.73 8.21
N VAL A 197 -6.48 -6.62 9.16
CA VAL A 197 -6.05 -7.99 8.82
C VAL A 197 -7.16 -8.71 8.07
N THR A 198 -8.41 -8.58 8.49
CA THR A 198 -9.57 -9.11 7.76
C THR A 198 -9.73 -8.42 6.40
N ALA A 199 -9.66 -7.09 6.37
CA ALA A 199 -9.80 -6.34 5.13
C ALA A 199 -8.79 -6.81 4.06
N PHE A 200 -7.48 -6.80 4.34
CA PHE A 200 -6.48 -7.12 3.33
C PHE A 200 -6.38 -8.61 3.01
N SER A 201 -6.77 -9.52 3.92
CA SER A 201 -6.68 -10.95 3.68
C SER A 201 -7.90 -11.53 2.95
N GLU A 202 -9.10 -11.05 3.25
CA GLU A 202 -10.35 -11.68 2.83
C GLU A 202 -11.04 -10.96 1.66
N THR A 203 -10.59 -9.75 1.29
CA THR A 203 -11.20 -9.02 0.17
C THR A 203 -10.77 -9.60 -1.17
N ASP A 204 -11.76 -9.96 -1.99
CA ASP A 204 -11.55 -10.39 -3.37
C ASP A 204 -11.60 -9.17 -4.31
N PHE A 205 -10.46 -8.83 -4.91
CA PHE A 205 -10.34 -7.75 -5.88
C PHE A 205 -10.40 -8.22 -7.33
N ARG A 206 -10.58 -9.50 -7.61
CA ARG A 206 -10.64 -9.99 -9.00
C ARG A 206 -11.72 -9.28 -9.82
N PRO A 207 -12.93 -9.01 -9.28
CA PRO A 207 -13.93 -8.21 -9.99
C PRO A 207 -13.52 -6.74 -10.19
N ASP A 208 -12.66 -6.21 -9.29
CA ASP A 208 -12.16 -4.83 -9.38
C ASP A 208 -11.06 -4.71 -10.45
N MET A 209 -10.19 -5.73 -10.54
CA MET A 209 -9.12 -5.79 -11.56
C MET A 209 -9.67 -5.70 -12.98
N ALA A 210 -10.81 -6.31 -13.25
CA ALA A 210 -11.48 -6.28 -14.55
C ALA A 210 -11.98 -4.86 -14.96
N LYS A 211 -12.04 -3.93 -14.00
CA LYS A 211 -12.46 -2.54 -14.25
C LYS A 211 -11.29 -1.57 -14.42
N ILE A 212 -10.06 -2.05 -14.26
CA ILE A 212 -8.86 -1.21 -14.44
C ILE A 212 -8.66 -0.98 -15.93
N ASP A 213 -8.84 0.26 -16.37
CA ASP A 213 -8.80 0.71 -17.77
C ASP A 213 -7.68 1.75 -18.03
N VAL A 214 -6.76 1.92 -17.09
CA VAL A 214 -5.60 2.82 -17.19
C VAL A 214 -4.30 2.03 -17.28
N PRO A 215 -3.24 2.61 -17.88
CA PRO A 215 -1.91 1.99 -17.85
C PRO A 215 -1.52 1.63 -16.42
N THR A 216 -1.07 0.38 -16.23
CA THR A 216 -0.77 -0.15 -14.89
C THR A 216 0.64 -0.74 -14.84
N LEU A 217 1.37 -0.40 -13.77
CA LEU A 217 2.65 -0.98 -13.40
C LEU A 217 2.49 -1.86 -12.17
N VAL A 218 2.97 -3.08 -12.24
CA VAL A 218 3.09 -4.00 -11.09
C VAL A 218 4.57 -4.16 -10.76
N ILE A 219 4.99 -3.82 -9.54
CA ILE A 219 6.34 -4.05 -9.00
C ILE A 219 6.22 -5.05 -7.86
N HIS A 220 7.02 -6.14 -7.88
CA HIS A 220 6.98 -7.12 -6.81
C HIS A 220 8.34 -7.81 -6.62
N GLY A 221 8.69 -8.10 -5.36
CA GLY A 221 9.84 -8.94 -5.05
C GLY A 221 9.49 -10.42 -5.12
N ASP A 222 10.35 -11.26 -5.71
CA ASP A 222 10.09 -12.70 -5.81
C ASP A 222 10.45 -13.48 -4.52
N ASP A 223 11.12 -12.84 -3.54
CA ASP A 223 11.31 -13.36 -2.17
C ASP A 223 10.45 -12.58 -1.14
N ASP A 224 9.30 -12.07 -1.56
CA ASP A 224 8.35 -11.43 -0.66
C ASP A 224 7.68 -12.48 0.25
N GLN A 225 8.14 -12.53 1.52
CA GLN A 225 7.67 -13.48 2.53
C GLN A 225 6.39 -13.03 3.23
N VAL A 226 5.95 -11.79 2.97
CA VAL A 226 4.74 -11.20 3.56
C VAL A 226 3.56 -11.33 2.60
N VAL A 227 3.74 -10.89 1.36
CA VAL A 227 2.73 -10.95 0.29
C VAL A 227 3.33 -11.74 -0.87
N PRO A 228 3.17 -13.07 -0.92
CA PRO A 228 3.84 -13.91 -1.91
C PRO A 228 3.53 -13.51 -3.35
N PHE A 229 4.57 -13.28 -4.15
CA PHE A 229 4.48 -12.85 -5.55
C PHE A 229 3.57 -13.74 -6.41
N GLU A 230 3.72 -15.08 -6.28
CA GLU A 230 2.95 -16.05 -7.07
C GLU A 230 1.43 -16.00 -6.77
N ALA A 231 1.06 -15.59 -5.54
CA ALA A 231 -0.33 -15.49 -5.12
C ALA A 231 -0.96 -14.12 -5.45
N THR A 232 -0.15 -13.11 -5.69
CA THR A 232 -0.63 -11.72 -5.78
C THR A 232 -0.11 -10.99 -7.01
N GLY A 233 1.10 -10.42 -6.99
CA GLY A 233 1.62 -9.56 -8.06
C GLY A 233 1.62 -10.22 -9.44
N LYS A 234 1.94 -11.51 -9.54
CA LYS A 234 1.88 -12.26 -10.79
C LYS A 234 0.45 -12.36 -11.32
N LEU A 235 -0.48 -12.75 -10.47
CA LEU A 235 -1.90 -12.86 -10.87
C LEU A 235 -2.53 -11.50 -11.15
N ALA A 236 -2.13 -10.45 -10.42
CA ALA A 236 -2.57 -9.09 -10.73
C ALA A 236 -2.15 -8.68 -12.15
N HIS A 237 -0.89 -8.96 -12.52
CA HIS A 237 -0.42 -8.72 -13.89
C HIS A 237 -1.20 -9.53 -14.93
N GLU A 238 -1.50 -10.79 -14.66
CA GLU A 238 -2.27 -11.65 -15.58
C GLU A 238 -3.72 -11.15 -15.77
N LEU A 239 -4.32 -10.56 -14.73
CA LEU A 239 -5.71 -10.07 -14.76
C LEU A 239 -5.86 -8.66 -15.33
N ILE A 240 -4.84 -7.80 -15.23
CA ILE A 240 -4.89 -6.43 -15.73
C ILE A 240 -4.31 -6.37 -17.14
N ALA A 241 -5.18 -6.24 -18.14
CA ALA A 241 -4.78 -6.22 -19.55
C ALA A 241 -3.77 -5.08 -19.84
N GLY A 242 -2.65 -5.42 -20.45
CA GLY A 242 -1.62 -4.46 -20.87
C GLY A 242 -0.80 -3.89 -19.70
N SER A 243 -0.91 -4.44 -18.50
CA SER A 243 -0.06 -4.03 -17.39
C SER A 243 1.41 -4.39 -17.68
N ARG A 244 2.33 -3.59 -17.10
CA ARG A 244 3.76 -3.88 -17.08
C ARG A 244 4.12 -4.53 -15.76
N LEU A 245 4.93 -5.59 -15.78
CA LEU A 245 5.42 -6.28 -14.59
C LEU A 245 6.94 -6.09 -14.43
N GLU A 246 7.35 -5.64 -13.26
CA GLU A 246 8.74 -5.57 -12.83
C GLU A 246 8.95 -6.49 -11.63
N VAL A 247 9.64 -7.62 -11.86
CA VAL A 247 10.01 -8.55 -10.79
C VAL A 247 11.39 -8.20 -10.26
N TYR A 248 11.50 -8.05 -8.95
CA TYR A 248 12.76 -7.74 -8.27
C TYR A 248 13.32 -9.01 -7.66
N ALA A 249 14.36 -9.57 -8.31
CA ALA A 249 14.97 -10.83 -7.89
C ALA A 249 15.55 -10.75 -6.46
N GLY A 250 15.13 -11.66 -5.59
CA GLY A 250 15.55 -11.74 -4.19
C GLY A 250 15.02 -10.60 -3.30
N ALA A 251 14.15 -9.72 -3.83
CA ALA A 251 13.67 -8.60 -3.04
C ALA A 251 12.58 -9.03 -2.05
N PRO A 252 12.65 -8.53 -0.79
CA PRO A 252 11.64 -8.76 0.24
C PRO A 252 10.42 -7.85 0.03
N HIS A 253 9.44 -7.91 0.96
CA HIS A 253 8.25 -7.08 0.93
C HIS A 253 8.54 -5.57 0.92
N ALA A 254 9.51 -5.13 1.72
CA ALA A 254 9.87 -3.71 1.89
C ALA A 254 10.60 -3.09 0.68
N THR A 255 10.20 -3.41 -0.55
CA THR A 255 10.85 -2.96 -1.81
C THR A 255 11.06 -1.45 -1.87
N CYS A 256 10.10 -0.65 -1.41
CA CYS A 256 10.17 0.82 -1.38
C CYS A 256 11.33 1.35 -0.53
N THR A 257 11.83 0.56 0.42
CA THR A 257 12.97 0.89 1.29
C THR A 257 14.24 0.19 0.84
N THR A 258 14.20 -1.13 0.66
CA THR A 258 15.38 -1.96 0.36
C THR A 258 15.87 -1.77 -1.07
N HIS A 259 14.96 -1.50 -1.99
CA HIS A 259 15.23 -1.30 -3.43
C HIS A 259 14.78 0.10 -3.89
N ARG A 260 14.84 1.08 -2.98
CA ARG A 260 14.34 2.44 -3.15
C ARG A 260 14.69 3.06 -4.50
N ASP A 261 15.97 3.02 -4.88
CA ASP A 261 16.45 3.71 -6.07
C ASP A 261 15.92 3.04 -7.35
N ARG A 262 15.74 1.72 -7.36
CA ARG A 262 15.14 0.97 -8.45
C ARG A 262 13.64 1.24 -8.53
N VAL A 263 12.92 1.21 -7.41
CA VAL A 263 11.48 1.56 -7.36
C VAL A 263 11.26 2.97 -7.89
N ASN A 264 12.10 3.93 -7.47
CA ASN A 264 12.02 5.31 -7.94
C ASN A 264 12.25 5.43 -9.45
N ALA A 265 13.24 4.72 -9.99
CA ALA A 265 13.57 4.74 -11.41
C ALA A 265 12.47 4.09 -12.27
N ASP A 266 11.99 2.90 -11.87
CA ASP A 266 10.95 2.17 -12.60
C ASP A 266 9.61 2.92 -12.58
N LEU A 267 9.25 3.49 -11.41
CA LEU A 267 8.04 4.30 -11.29
C LEU A 267 8.16 5.60 -12.10
N LEU A 268 9.34 6.28 -12.11
CA LEU A 268 9.55 7.48 -12.92
C LEU A 268 9.46 7.17 -14.41
N GLY A 269 10.11 6.10 -14.87
CA GLY A 269 10.03 5.68 -16.27
C GLY A 269 8.59 5.35 -16.69
N PHE A 270 7.81 4.74 -15.79
CA PHE A 270 6.40 4.47 -16.03
C PHE A 270 5.55 5.75 -16.09
N VAL A 271 5.80 6.70 -15.20
CA VAL A 271 5.04 7.96 -15.18
C VAL A 271 5.30 8.79 -16.44
N GLN A 272 6.54 8.78 -16.97
CA GLN A 272 6.95 9.53 -18.16
C GLN A 272 6.52 8.91 -19.49
N GLY A 273 6.42 7.58 -19.58
CA GLY A 273 6.01 6.84 -20.79
C GLY A 273 4.51 6.70 -20.90
#